data_866e43f10b68cb35aa85ffad082a982e
#
_entry.id   866e43f10b68cb35aa85ffad082a982e
#
_cell.length_a   1.000
_cell.length_b   1.000
_cell.length_c   1.000
_cell.angle_alpha   90.00
_cell.angle_beta   90.00
_cell.angle_gamma   90.00
#
_symmetry.space_group_name_H-M   'P 1'
#
loop_
_entity.id
_entity.type
_entity.pdbx_description
1 polymer ?
#
loop_
_entity_poly.entity_id
_entity_poly.type
_entity_poly.pdbx_seq_one_letter_code
_entity_poly.pdbx_strand_id
1 'polypeptide(L)'
;MKREQIIHNLIDRFREMSTETIMFHQAVADELGLYITDHKCLDLIYRFGAMPAGRLAELTSLTTGAVTGMIDRIEEAGYVRRTNDPKDRRRTIVEPIGNRKLERKIEGIFMPLHERMHKLLSSYSDSELAFLLDAMTEFIEQTREESKKLRALQRQSPTK
;
A
#
# COMPACT_ATOMS: atom_id res chain seq x y z
N MET A 1 -15.01 29.86 11.87
CA MET A 1 -15.70 28.55 11.69
C MET A 1 -15.98 27.95 13.06
N LYS A 2 -17.16 27.38 13.31
CA LYS A 2 -17.42 26.64 14.55
C LYS A 2 -16.62 25.34 14.55
N ARG A 3 -16.17 24.88 15.72
CA ARG A 3 -15.36 23.66 15.88
C ARG A 3 -15.94 22.44 15.15
N GLU A 4 -17.24 22.21 15.32
CA GLU A 4 -17.94 21.10 14.64
C GLU A 4 -17.87 21.17 13.11
N GLN A 5 -17.94 22.38 12.56
CA GLN A 5 -17.81 22.57 11.11
C GLN A 5 -16.38 22.23 10.62
N ILE A 6 -15.36 22.53 11.43
CA ILE A 6 -13.97 22.17 11.08
C ILE A 6 -13.82 20.64 11.09
N ILE A 7 -14.34 19.98 12.13
CA ILE A 7 -14.31 18.51 12.24
C ILE A 7 -15.00 17.85 11.05
N HIS A 8 -16.19 18.30 10.71
CA HIS A 8 -16.95 17.79 9.57
C HIS A 8 -16.15 17.95 8.25
N ASN A 9 -15.62 19.14 8.00
CA ASN A 9 -14.83 19.41 6.82
C ASN A 9 -13.56 18.53 6.74
N LEU A 10 -12.89 18.27 7.88
CA LEU A 10 -11.72 17.37 7.93
C LEU A 10 -12.11 15.94 7.56
N ILE A 11 -13.22 15.44 8.08
CA ILE A 11 -13.72 14.10 7.73
C ILE A 11 -13.99 14.00 6.22
N ASP A 12 -14.59 15.02 5.62
CA ASP A 12 -14.85 15.04 4.18
C ASP A 12 -13.54 15.11 3.37
N ARG A 13 -12.54 15.90 3.80
CA ARG A 13 -11.22 15.90 3.16
C ARG A 13 -10.51 14.56 3.26
N PHE A 14 -10.63 13.84 4.36
CA PHE A 14 -10.08 12.47 4.46
C PHE A 14 -10.74 11.50 3.48
N ARG A 15 -12.06 11.59 3.27
CA ARG A 15 -12.77 10.77 2.26
C ARG A 15 -12.28 11.09 0.86
N GLU A 16 -12.18 12.38 0.52
CA GLU A 16 -11.68 12.84 -0.76
C GLU A 16 -10.24 12.37 -1.00
N MET A 17 -9.34 12.57 -0.03
CA MET A 17 -7.96 12.09 -0.10
C MET A 17 -7.89 10.57 -0.32
N SER A 18 -8.74 9.79 0.35
CA SER A 18 -8.81 8.34 0.14
C SER A 18 -9.21 8.00 -1.30
N THR A 19 -10.19 8.71 -1.87
CA THR A 19 -10.62 8.51 -3.26
C THR A 19 -9.49 8.84 -4.22
N GLU A 20 -8.88 10.01 -4.10
CA GLU A 20 -7.78 10.45 -4.97
C GLU A 20 -6.56 9.52 -4.88
N THR A 21 -6.26 9.01 -3.68
CA THR A 21 -5.19 8.03 -3.49
C THR A 21 -5.47 6.75 -4.27
N ILE A 22 -6.70 6.22 -4.22
CA ILE A 22 -7.09 5.03 -4.97
C ILE A 22 -6.98 5.29 -6.48
N MET A 23 -7.49 6.44 -6.98
CA MET A 23 -7.44 6.80 -8.40
C MET A 23 -5.99 6.97 -8.88
N PHE A 24 -5.14 7.59 -8.09
CA PHE A 24 -3.70 7.71 -8.40
C PHE A 24 -3.04 6.33 -8.50
N HIS A 25 -3.26 5.44 -7.55
CA HIS A 25 -2.70 4.09 -7.60
C HIS A 25 -3.26 3.25 -8.76
N GLN A 26 -4.52 3.47 -9.17
CA GLN A 26 -5.06 2.85 -10.38
C GLN A 26 -4.30 3.34 -11.61
N ALA A 27 -4.11 4.64 -11.77
CA ALA A 27 -3.35 5.20 -12.90
C ALA A 27 -1.89 4.69 -12.93
N VAL A 28 -1.26 4.54 -11.77
CA VAL A 28 0.09 3.93 -11.67
C VAL A 28 0.06 2.47 -12.12
N ALA A 29 -0.92 1.70 -11.69
CA ALA A 29 -1.07 0.30 -12.08
C ALA A 29 -1.25 0.17 -13.60
N ASP A 30 -2.10 0.99 -14.20
CA ASP A 30 -2.34 1.05 -15.65
C ASP A 30 -1.05 1.37 -16.42
N GLU A 31 -0.27 2.37 -15.97
CA GLU A 31 1.02 2.74 -16.57
C GLU A 31 2.07 1.61 -16.47
N LEU A 32 1.99 0.79 -15.42
CA LEU A 32 2.86 -0.36 -15.22
C LEU A 32 2.35 -1.64 -15.90
N GLY A 33 1.15 -1.64 -16.46
CA GLY A 33 0.51 -2.81 -17.05
C GLY A 33 0.10 -3.85 -16.00
N LEU A 34 -0.27 -3.41 -14.80
CA LEU A 34 -0.62 -4.25 -13.65
C LEU A 34 -2.07 -4.03 -13.23
N TYR A 35 -2.65 -5.01 -12.53
CA TYR A 35 -3.86 -4.77 -11.76
C TYR A 35 -3.53 -3.96 -10.50
N ILE A 36 -4.48 -3.17 -10.00
CA ILE A 36 -4.28 -2.34 -8.79
C ILE A 36 -3.86 -3.18 -7.58
N THR A 37 -4.39 -4.39 -7.44
CA THR A 37 -4.00 -5.32 -6.38
C THR A 37 -2.54 -5.76 -6.51
N ASP A 38 -2.09 -6.05 -7.74
CA ASP A 38 -0.73 -6.48 -8.04
C ASP A 38 0.25 -5.35 -7.80
N HIS A 39 -0.08 -4.13 -8.24
CA HIS A 39 0.68 -2.93 -7.94
C HIS A 39 0.82 -2.69 -6.42
N LYS A 40 -0.28 -2.88 -5.66
CA LYS A 40 -0.22 -2.69 -4.20
C LYS A 40 0.66 -3.72 -3.50
N CYS A 41 0.66 -4.96 -3.98
CA CYS A 41 1.56 -5.99 -3.48
C CYS A 41 3.01 -5.72 -3.86
N LEU A 42 3.24 -5.23 -5.06
CA LEU A 42 4.56 -4.81 -5.52
C LEU A 42 5.10 -3.66 -4.64
N ASP A 43 4.29 -2.64 -4.33
CA ASP A 43 4.63 -1.56 -3.41
C ASP A 43 5.09 -2.09 -2.03
N LEU A 44 4.37 -3.09 -1.48
CA LEU A 44 4.74 -3.73 -0.23
C LEU A 44 6.09 -4.46 -0.31
N ILE A 45 6.35 -5.18 -1.41
CA ILE A 45 7.61 -5.89 -1.63
C ILE A 45 8.78 -4.91 -1.76
N TYR A 46 8.61 -3.83 -2.52
CA TYR A 46 9.67 -2.82 -2.65
C TYR A 46 9.92 -2.07 -1.34
N ARG A 47 8.88 -1.81 -0.58
CA ARG A 47 8.97 -1.08 0.70
C ARG A 47 9.60 -1.90 1.83
N PHE A 48 9.26 -3.17 1.93
CA PHE A 48 9.68 -4.04 3.05
C PHE A 48 10.78 -5.05 2.67
N GLY A 49 11.17 -5.11 1.39
CA GLY A 49 12.15 -6.06 0.88
C GLY A 49 11.60 -7.46 0.69
N ALA A 50 12.53 -8.41 0.48
CA ALA A 50 12.21 -9.81 0.30
C ALA A 50 11.42 -10.37 1.48
N MET A 51 10.32 -11.08 1.20
CA MET A 51 9.44 -11.62 2.23
C MET A 51 8.78 -12.92 1.82
N PRO A 52 8.36 -13.77 2.79
CA PRO A 52 7.56 -14.95 2.50
C PRO A 52 6.21 -14.59 1.85
N ALA A 53 5.76 -15.38 0.86
CA ALA A 53 4.45 -15.20 0.23
C ALA A 53 3.29 -15.19 1.25
N GLY A 54 3.38 -15.98 2.32
CA GLY A 54 2.42 -15.94 3.43
C GLY A 54 2.34 -14.58 4.12
N ARG A 55 3.45 -13.86 4.20
CA ARG A 55 3.47 -12.50 4.77
C ARG A 55 2.72 -11.50 3.89
N LEU A 56 2.81 -11.63 2.57
CA LEU A 56 1.98 -10.84 1.64
C LEU A 56 0.49 -11.11 1.85
N ALA A 57 0.10 -12.37 2.05
CA ALA A 57 -1.29 -12.73 2.35
C ALA A 57 -1.79 -12.04 3.63
N GLU A 58 -0.98 -12.02 4.68
CA GLU A 58 -1.31 -11.31 5.93
C GLU A 58 -1.46 -9.79 5.72
N LEU A 59 -0.48 -9.16 5.05
CA LEU A 59 -0.46 -7.72 4.82
C LEU A 59 -1.60 -7.24 3.93
N THR A 60 -1.96 -8.03 2.91
CA THR A 60 -3.01 -7.69 1.94
C THR A 60 -4.37 -8.23 2.34
N SER A 61 -4.40 -9.21 3.28
CA SER A 61 -5.60 -9.96 3.65
C SER A 61 -6.24 -10.72 2.48
N LEU A 62 -5.44 -11.04 1.47
CA LEU A 62 -5.84 -11.90 0.37
C LEU A 62 -5.73 -13.38 0.77
N THR A 63 -6.49 -14.24 0.10
CA THR A 63 -6.33 -15.69 0.25
C THR A 63 -4.97 -16.13 -0.33
N THR A 64 -4.46 -17.27 0.12
CA THR A 64 -3.20 -17.83 -0.38
C THR A 64 -3.24 -18.04 -1.90
N GLY A 65 -4.37 -18.52 -2.44
CA GLY A 65 -4.54 -18.68 -3.88
C GLY A 65 -4.49 -17.36 -4.65
N ALA A 66 -5.16 -16.31 -4.14
CA ALA A 66 -5.12 -14.97 -4.73
C ALA A 66 -3.71 -14.38 -4.73
N VAL A 67 -2.96 -14.56 -3.61
CA VAL A 67 -1.55 -14.13 -3.51
C VAL A 67 -0.67 -14.89 -4.50
N THR A 68 -0.86 -16.20 -4.64
CA THR A 68 -0.10 -17.00 -5.61
C THR A 68 -0.30 -16.48 -7.03
N GLY A 69 -1.55 -16.33 -7.48
CA GLY A 69 -1.85 -15.83 -8.82
C GLY A 69 -1.37 -14.39 -9.05
N MET A 70 -1.39 -13.55 -8.03
CA MET A 70 -0.83 -12.20 -8.08
C MET A 70 0.71 -12.25 -8.25
N ILE A 71 1.40 -13.07 -7.44
CA ILE A 71 2.86 -13.23 -7.57
C ILE A 71 3.23 -13.77 -8.95
N ASP A 72 2.45 -14.71 -9.52
CA ASP A 72 2.67 -15.21 -10.88
C ASP A 72 2.69 -14.05 -11.89
N ARG A 73 1.70 -13.17 -11.85
CA ARG A 73 1.59 -12.03 -12.78
C ARG A 73 2.71 -11.02 -12.61
N ILE A 74 3.09 -10.64 -11.38
CA ILE A 74 4.16 -9.67 -11.17
C ILE A 74 5.56 -10.26 -11.43
N GLU A 75 5.71 -11.58 -11.33
CA GLU A 75 6.93 -12.30 -11.73
C GLU A 75 7.03 -12.41 -13.25
N GLU A 76 5.95 -12.76 -13.95
CA GLU A 76 5.87 -12.78 -15.41
C GLU A 76 6.14 -11.38 -16.01
N ALA A 77 5.65 -10.34 -15.36
CA ALA A 77 5.93 -8.95 -15.74
C ALA A 77 7.37 -8.50 -15.42
N GLY A 78 8.18 -9.34 -14.76
CA GLY A 78 9.59 -9.08 -14.47
C GLY A 78 9.85 -8.11 -13.31
N TYR A 79 8.92 -7.96 -12.38
CA TYR A 79 9.04 -7.09 -11.22
C TYR A 79 9.65 -7.77 -10.01
N VAL A 80 9.35 -9.05 -9.82
CA VAL A 80 9.81 -9.87 -8.70
C VAL A 80 10.30 -11.22 -9.18
N ARG A 81 10.97 -11.95 -8.30
CA ARG A 81 11.26 -13.38 -8.49
C ARG A 81 10.96 -14.17 -7.24
N ARG A 82 10.70 -15.45 -7.42
CA ARG A 82 10.60 -16.42 -6.32
C ARG A 82 11.95 -17.03 -6.03
N THR A 83 12.26 -17.16 -4.75
CA THR A 83 13.41 -17.93 -4.24
C THR A 83 12.98 -18.83 -3.10
N ASN A 84 13.79 -19.82 -2.79
CA ASN A 84 13.55 -20.68 -1.64
C ASN A 84 14.10 -20.02 -0.37
N ASP A 85 13.38 -20.13 0.74
CA ASP A 85 13.89 -19.71 2.04
C ASP A 85 15.12 -20.58 2.40
N PRO A 86 16.29 -19.98 2.69
CA PRO A 86 17.48 -20.73 3.08
C PRO A 86 17.30 -21.58 4.34
N LYS A 87 16.36 -21.19 5.22
CA LYS A 87 16.08 -21.85 6.50
C LYS A 87 14.96 -22.89 6.40
N ASP A 88 14.05 -22.74 5.44
CA ASP A 88 12.93 -23.66 5.24
C ASP A 88 12.56 -23.74 3.76
N ARG A 89 13.02 -24.77 3.07
CA ARG A 89 12.79 -25.01 1.64
C ARG A 89 11.31 -25.13 1.24
N ARG A 90 10.40 -25.26 2.20
CA ARG A 90 8.95 -25.28 1.96
C ARG A 90 8.38 -23.88 1.81
N ARG A 91 9.15 -22.85 2.18
CA ARG A 91 8.71 -21.45 2.12
C ARG A 91 9.24 -20.77 0.86
N THR A 92 8.34 -20.19 0.12
CA THR A 92 8.69 -19.34 -1.02
C THR A 92 8.87 -17.92 -0.54
N ILE A 93 10.03 -17.35 -0.84
CA ILE A 93 10.34 -15.94 -0.66
C ILE A 93 10.08 -15.23 -1.98
N VAL A 94 9.46 -14.07 -1.92
CA VAL A 94 9.27 -13.17 -3.05
C VAL A 94 10.18 -11.96 -2.82
N GLU A 95 11.01 -11.67 -3.80
CA GLU A 95 11.96 -10.55 -3.73
C GLU A 95 11.93 -9.71 -5.00
N PRO A 96 12.22 -8.39 -4.90
CA PRO A 96 12.28 -7.54 -6.07
C PRO A 96 13.45 -7.97 -6.97
N ILE A 97 13.24 -7.93 -8.29
CA ILE A 97 14.33 -8.06 -9.26
C ILE A 97 14.97 -6.68 -9.37
N GLY A 98 16.25 -6.54 -9.02
CA GLY A 98 16.99 -5.28 -9.13
C GLY A 98 17.13 -4.83 -10.59
N ASN A 99 16.05 -4.40 -11.20
CA ASN A 99 15.98 -3.92 -12.57
C ASN A 99 16.00 -2.39 -12.57
N ARG A 100 17.16 -1.79 -12.76
CA ARG A 100 17.35 -0.33 -12.75
C ARG A 100 16.44 0.43 -13.72
N LYS A 101 16.06 -0.16 -14.85
CA LYS A 101 15.15 0.50 -15.81
C LYS A 101 13.75 0.60 -15.23
N LEU A 102 13.30 -0.46 -14.57
CA LEU A 102 12.01 -0.53 -13.94
C LEU A 102 11.94 0.35 -12.68
N GLU A 103 12.98 0.30 -11.85
CA GLU A 103 13.11 1.16 -10.67
C GLU A 103 13.02 2.64 -11.06
N ARG A 104 13.74 3.08 -12.11
CA ARG A 104 13.61 4.44 -12.63
C ARG A 104 12.23 4.78 -13.16
N LYS A 105 11.51 3.82 -13.78
CA LYS A 105 10.15 4.05 -14.24
C LYS A 105 9.22 4.30 -13.05
N ILE A 106 9.28 3.46 -12.03
CA ILE A 106 8.48 3.59 -10.80
C ILE A 106 8.84 4.89 -10.08
N GLU A 107 10.12 5.16 -9.90
CA GLU A 107 10.62 6.39 -9.29
C GLU A 107 10.13 7.63 -10.03
N GLY A 108 10.22 7.64 -11.37
CA GLY A 108 9.74 8.75 -12.20
C GLY A 108 8.24 9.03 -12.07
N ILE A 109 7.42 8.03 -11.75
CA ILE A 109 6.00 8.19 -11.51
C ILE A 109 5.73 8.83 -10.13
N PHE A 110 6.45 8.42 -9.09
CA PHE A 110 6.19 8.87 -7.73
C PHE A 110 6.94 10.15 -7.33
N MET A 111 8.12 10.39 -7.89
CA MET A 111 8.96 11.55 -7.53
C MET A 111 8.25 12.89 -7.67
N PRO A 112 7.49 13.19 -8.74
CA PRO A 112 6.81 14.48 -8.87
C PRO A 112 5.81 14.74 -7.73
N LEU A 113 5.08 13.73 -7.29
CA LEU A 113 4.17 13.83 -6.16
C LEU A 113 4.94 13.98 -4.84
N HIS A 114 5.99 13.19 -4.66
CA HIS A 114 6.86 13.26 -3.48
C HIS A 114 7.46 14.66 -3.31
N GLU A 115 8.03 15.24 -4.36
CA GLU A 115 8.61 16.58 -4.34
C GLU A 115 7.58 17.67 -3.98
N ARG A 116 6.37 17.57 -4.54
CA ARG A 116 5.27 18.50 -4.21
C ARG A 116 4.85 18.37 -2.75
N MET A 117 4.73 17.15 -2.25
CA MET A 117 4.40 16.90 -0.84
C MET A 117 5.51 17.39 0.09
N HIS A 118 6.77 17.11 -0.25
CA HIS A 118 7.91 17.59 0.51
C HIS A 118 7.94 19.13 0.55
N LYS A 119 7.76 19.79 -0.59
CA LYS A 119 7.69 21.26 -0.66
C LYS A 119 6.55 21.84 0.19
N LEU A 120 5.38 21.23 0.15
CA LEU A 120 4.23 21.63 0.97
C LEU A 120 4.57 21.48 2.46
N LEU A 121 5.03 20.31 2.87
CA LEU A 121 5.35 20.02 4.27
C LEU A 121 6.49 20.88 4.81
N SER A 122 7.47 21.21 3.97
CA SER A 122 8.58 22.12 4.35
C SER A 122 8.13 23.55 4.65
N SER A 123 6.90 23.93 4.36
CA SER A 123 6.35 25.25 4.71
C SER A 123 5.74 25.31 6.12
N TYR A 124 5.59 24.18 6.79
CA TYR A 124 5.05 24.08 8.14
C TYR A 124 6.18 24.14 9.19
N SER A 125 5.87 24.62 10.38
CA SER A 125 6.77 24.56 11.54
C SER A 125 6.92 23.12 12.07
N ASP A 126 7.97 22.85 12.81
CA ASP A 126 8.22 21.55 13.45
C ASP A 126 7.04 21.10 14.32
N SER A 127 6.41 22.03 15.05
CA SER A 127 5.23 21.73 15.88
C SER A 127 4.00 21.34 15.07
N GLU A 128 3.77 22.00 13.92
CA GLU A 128 2.68 21.64 13.01
C GLU A 128 2.94 20.29 12.33
N LEU A 129 4.19 20.03 11.94
CA LEU A 129 4.58 18.73 11.38
C LEU A 129 4.42 17.60 12.41
N ALA A 130 4.82 17.81 13.67
CA ALA A 130 4.63 16.84 14.74
C ALA A 130 3.14 16.56 14.97
N PHE A 131 2.31 17.59 15.06
CA PHE A 131 0.85 17.43 15.17
C PHE A 131 0.25 16.66 14.00
N LEU A 132 0.64 16.98 12.76
CA LEU A 132 0.17 16.25 11.57
C LEU A 132 0.59 14.78 11.59
N LEU A 133 1.83 14.50 11.98
CA LEU A 133 2.35 13.14 12.08
C LEU A 133 1.56 12.31 13.11
N ASP A 134 1.31 12.86 14.28
CA ASP A 134 0.54 12.20 15.33
C ASP A 134 -0.91 11.95 14.90
N ALA A 135 -1.57 12.96 14.34
CA ALA A 135 -2.95 12.84 13.85
C ALA A 135 -3.08 11.80 12.74
N MET A 136 -2.13 11.77 11.78
CA MET A 136 -2.11 10.78 10.70
C MET A 136 -1.84 9.37 11.23
N THR A 137 -0.97 9.23 12.22
CA THR A 137 -0.68 7.93 12.86
C THR A 137 -1.94 7.37 13.52
N GLU A 138 -2.62 8.17 14.31
CA GLU A 138 -3.88 7.78 14.97
C GLU A 138 -4.96 7.40 13.94
N PHE A 139 -5.13 8.19 12.90
CA PHE A 139 -6.10 7.89 11.83
C PHE A 139 -5.81 6.57 11.11
N ILE A 140 -4.54 6.28 10.83
CA ILE A 140 -4.11 5.02 10.20
C ILE A 140 -4.43 3.84 11.13
N GLU A 141 -4.16 3.96 12.44
CA GLU A 141 -4.43 2.91 13.40
C GLU A 141 -5.93 2.62 13.54
N GLN A 142 -6.76 3.65 13.68
CA GLN A 142 -8.22 3.50 13.73
C GLN A 142 -8.77 2.83 12.47
N THR A 143 -8.34 3.26 11.29
CA THR A 143 -8.76 2.66 10.02
C THR A 143 -8.34 1.19 9.91
N ARG A 144 -7.14 0.86 10.40
CA ARG A 144 -6.63 -0.52 10.44
C ARG A 144 -7.46 -1.40 11.38
N GLU A 145 -7.84 -0.89 12.55
CA GLU A 145 -8.67 -1.61 13.50
C GLU A 145 -10.07 -1.89 12.96
N GLU A 146 -10.73 -0.88 12.38
CA GLU A 146 -12.05 -1.07 11.77
C GLU A 146 -12.00 -2.07 10.60
N SER A 147 -10.96 -2.01 9.79
CA SER A 147 -10.74 -3.00 8.73
C SER A 147 -10.59 -4.43 9.28
N LYS A 148 -9.90 -4.61 10.41
CA LYS A 148 -9.77 -5.93 11.07
C LYS A 148 -11.13 -6.43 11.59
N LYS A 149 -11.94 -5.54 12.21
CA LYS A 149 -13.27 -5.89 12.70
C LYS A 149 -14.19 -6.37 11.57
N LEU A 150 -14.25 -5.61 10.47
CA LEU A 150 -15.04 -5.97 9.28
C LEU A 150 -14.66 -7.35 8.72
N ARG A 151 -13.37 -7.63 8.61
CA ARG A 151 -12.87 -8.93 8.13
C ARG A 151 -13.21 -10.08 9.09
N ALA A 152 -13.19 -9.83 10.40
CA ALA A 152 -13.58 -10.84 11.40
C ALA A 152 -15.06 -11.20 11.25
N LEU A 153 -15.93 -10.23 11.02
CA LEU A 153 -17.35 -10.44 10.76
C LEU A 153 -17.61 -11.28 9.50
N GLN A 154 -16.86 -10.98 8.40
CA GLN A 154 -16.98 -11.74 7.15
C GLN A 154 -16.59 -13.22 7.29
N ARG A 155 -15.59 -13.53 8.12
CA ARG A 155 -15.18 -14.92 8.40
C ARG A 155 -16.18 -15.71 9.23
N GLN A 156 -17.05 -15.04 9.99
CA GLN A 156 -18.08 -15.65 10.82
C GLN A 156 -19.41 -15.83 10.08
N SER A 157 -19.62 -15.16 8.95
CA SER A 157 -20.79 -15.33 8.11
C SER A 157 -20.51 -16.43 7.08
N PRO A 158 -21.20 -17.60 7.18
CA PRO A 158 -21.04 -18.64 6.18
C PRO A 158 -21.51 -18.09 4.83
N THR A 159 -20.66 -18.21 3.83
CA THR A 159 -20.98 -17.90 2.43
C THR A 159 -22.23 -18.70 2.03
N LYS A 160 -23.31 -18.00 1.68
CA LYS A 160 -24.47 -18.61 1.01
C LYS A 160 -24.11 -19.00 -0.42
#